data_3f8de3a847bea5380201eb4fdd1e787f
#
_entry.id   3f8de3a847bea5380201eb4fdd1e787f
#
_cell.length_a   1.000
_cell.length_b   1.000
_cell.length_c   1.000
_cell.angle_alpha   90.00
_cell.angle_beta   90.00
_cell.angle_gamma   90.00
#
_symmetry.space_group_name_H-M   'P 1'
#
loop_
_entity.id
_entity.type
_entity.pdbx_description
1 polymer ?
#
loop_
_entity_poly.entity_id
_entity_poly.type
_entity_poly.pdbx_seq_one_letter_code
_entity_poly.pdbx_strand_id
1 'polypeptide(L)'
;MDLRELTQHDVATMWSINEQGLPGTGQVSKQEMADLLNFSVLSLGVFREQELLGFVICLPPGTRYGSLNYAWFNQRFEAFMYVDRIAVAQQHRDQGIGSMLYEQVIASSDEQGVPVAAEVNSTPPNPGSMRFHERFRFKEVGELHHQEKSVMMLLRT
;
A
#
# COMPACT_ATOMS: atom_id res chain seq x y z
N MET A 1 -12.68 -15.62 -6.07
CA MET A 1 -12.11 -14.55 -5.21
C MET A 1 -12.85 -13.25 -5.49
N ASP A 2 -13.31 -12.58 -4.44
CA ASP A 2 -14.10 -11.36 -4.54
C ASP A 2 -13.34 -10.16 -3.99
N LEU A 3 -13.55 -8.99 -4.60
CA LEU A 3 -13.07 -7.71 -4.08
C LEU A 3 -14.18 -7.07 -3.24
N ARG A 4 -13.85 -6.66 -2.03
CA ARG A 4 -14.80 -5.98 -1.13
C ARG A 4 -14.11 -4.85 -0.39
N GLU A 5 -14.89 -3.83 -0.02
CA GLU A 5 -14.39 -2.78 0.85
C GLU A 5 -14.09 -3.35 2.24
N LEU A 6 -13.00 -2.89 2.82
CA LEU A 6 -12.62 -3.28 4.18
C LEU A 6 -13.43 -2.49 5.20
N THR A 7 -13.71 -3.12 6.32
CA THR A 7 -14.40 -2.49 7.45
C THR A 7 -13.59 -2.67 8.72
N GLN A 8 -14.02 -2.02 9.80
CA GLN A 8 -13.36 -2.17 11.10
C GLN A 8 -13.38 -3.62 11.60
N HIS A 9 -14.32 -4.43 11.13
CA HIS A 9 -14.37 -5.87 11.47
C HIS A 9 -13.20 -6.65 10.87
N ASP A 10 -12.54 -6.10 9.85
CA ASP A 10 -11.41 -6.76 9.17
C ASP A 10 -10.06 -6.44 9.80
N VAL A 11 -10.00 -5.47 10.73
CA VAL A 11 -8.74 -4.93 11.26
C VAL A 11 -7.85 -6.01 11.87
N ALA A 12 -8.41 -6.91 12.68
CA ALA A 12 -7.61 -7.95 13.33
C ALA A 12 -6.92 -8.86 12.29
N THR A 13 -7.65 -9.26 11.25
CA THR A 13 -7.11 -10.09 10.18
C THR A 13 -6.09 -9.32 9.33
N MET A 14 -6.39 -8.06 9.01
CA MET A 14 -5.46 -7.18 8.29
C MET A 14 -4.15 -7.05 9.05
N TRP A 15 -4.24 -6.82 10.36
CA TRP A 15 -3.05 -6.71 11.21
C TRP A 15 -2.22 -8.01 11.17
N SER A 16 -2.89 -9.17 11.28
CA SER A 16 -2.22 -10.46 11.22
C SER A 16 -1.49 -10.67 9.89
N ILE A 17 -2.14 -10.31 8.77
CA ILE A 17 -1.52 -10.41 7.44
C ILE A 17 -0.33 -9.45 7.34
N ASN A 18 -0.45 -8.23 7.88
CA ASN A 18 0.65 -7.26 7.89
C ASN A 18 1.87 -7.81 8.63
N GLU A 19 1.66 -8.46 9.78
CA GLU A 19 2.74 -9.05 10.56
C GLU A 19 3.50 -10.13 9.78
N GLN A 20 2.81 -10.87 8.93
CA GLN A 20 3.44 -11.87 8.06
C GLN A 20 4.37 -11.24 7.01
N GLY A 21 4.16 -9.97 6.68
CA GLY A 21 4.92 -9.27 5.65
C GLY A 21 6.11 -8.46 6.18
N LEU A 22 6.33 -8.43 7.49
CA LEU A 22 7.44 -7.68 8.06
C LEU A 22 8.79 -8.31 7.66
N PRO A 23 9.82 -7.49 7.40
CA PRO A 23 9.88 -6.03 7.47
C PRO A 23 9.48 -5.30 6.18
N GLY A 24 8.99 -5.99 5.16
CA GLY A 24 8.63 -5.41 3.87
C GLY A 24 7.53 -4.35 3.99
N THR A 25 6.53 -4.59 4.85
CA THR A 25 5.57 -3.57 5.29
C THR A 25 6.01 -3.00 6.63
N GLY A 26 5.57 -1.79 6.95
CA GLY A 26 5.86 -1.19 8.25
C GLY A 26 5.05 -1.84 9.35
N GLN A 27 5.67 -2.00 10.53
CA GLN A 27 4.97 -2.51 11.70
C GLN A 27 3.97 -1.48 12.22
N VAL A 28 2.75 -1.92 12.49
CA VAL A 28 1.70 -1.08 13.09
C VAL A 28 0.97 -1.88 14.16
N SER A 29 0.35 -1.16 15.09
CA SER A 29 -0.58 -1.76 16.05
C SER A 29 -1.95 -1.97 15.37
N LYS A 30 -2.83 -2.72 16.03
CA LYS A 30 -4.22 -2.86 15.56
C LYS A 30 -4.94 -1.54 15.54
N GLN A 31 -4.69 -0.68 16.54
CA GLN A 31 -5.29 0.66 16.59
C GLN A 31 -4.81 1.52 15.44
N GLU A 32 -3.52 1.48 15.13
CA GLU A 32 -2.96 2.20 13.99
C GLU A 32 -3.56 1.70 12.67
N MET A 33 -3.77 0.39 12.54
CA MET A 33 -4.43 -0.18 11.38
C MET A 33 -5.87 0.34 11.24
N ALA A 34 -6.59 0.42 12.35
CA ALA A 34 -7.96 0.97 12.37
C ALA A 34 -7.96 2.45 11.95
N ASP A 35 -6.98 3.22 12.44
CA ASP A 35 -6.84 4.63 12.08
C ASP A 35 -6.54 4.80 10.58
N LEU A 36 -5.69 3.95 10.01
CA LEU A 36 -5.39 3.97 8.58
C LEU A 36 -6.65 3.74 7.75
N LEU A 37 -7.51 2.81 8.16
CA LEU A 37 -8.81 2.62 7.50
C LEU A 37 -9.64 3.90 7.51
N ASN A 38 -9.67 4.59 8.65
CA ASN A 38 -10.44 5.83 8.77
C ASN A 38 -9.88 6.95 7.89
N PHE A 39 -8.56 6.99 7.67
CA PHE A 39 -7.93 7.98 6.79
C PHE A 39 -8.07 7.64 5.31
N SER A 40 -8.35 6.39 4.97
CA SER A 40 -8.24 5.88 3.61
C SER A 40 -9.25 6.52 2.65
N VAL A 41 -8.80 6.73 1.41
CA VAL A 41 -9.65 7.09 0.28
C VAL A 41 -10.07 5.83 -0.49
N LEU A 42 -9.30 4.76 -0.37
CA LEU A 42 -9.59 3.47 -0.96
C LEU A 42 -9.01 2.39 -0.04
N SER A 43 -9.83 1.43 0.33
CA SER A 43 -9.40 0.30 1.14
C SER A 43 -10.16 -0.94 0.68
N LEU A 44 -9.43 -1.89 0.08
CA LEU A 44 -10.01 -3.07 -0.53
C LEU A 44 -9.33 -4.33 -0.04
N GLY A 45 -10.12 -5.40 0.06
CA GLY A 45 -9.63 -6.73 0.34
C GLY A 45 -10.06 -7.71 -0.74
N VAL A 46 -9.24 -8.73 -0.95
CA VAL A 46 -9.59 -9.88 -1.76
C VAL A 46 -10.02 -10.98 -0.81
N PHE A 47 -11.21 -11.49 -1.01
CA PHE A 47 -11.82 -12.51 -0.14
C PHE A 47 -12.13 -13.78 -0.93
N ARG A 48 -12.02 -14.90 -0.25
CA ARG A 48 -12.60 -16.17 -0.68
C ARG A 48 -13.61 -16.54 0.39
N GLU A 49 -14.91 -16.46 0.02
CA GLU A 49 -16.00 -16.59 1.01
C GLU A 49 -15.84 -15.53 2.12
N GLN A 50 -15.61 -15.91 3.37
CA GLN A 50 -15.43 -14.98 4.48
C GLN A 50 -13.96 -14.74 4.82
N GLU A 51 -13.05 -15.40 4.12
CA GLU A 51 -11.62 -15.31 4.41
C GLU A 51 -10.96 -14.18 3.65
N LEU A 52 -10.31 -13.25 4.36
CA LEU A 52 -9.50 -12.19 3.76
C LEU A 52 -8.14 -12.77 3.35
N LEU A 53 -7.80 -12.66 2.09
CA LEU A 53 -6.57 -13.21 1.52
C LEU A 53 -5.46 -12.16 1.37
N GLY A 54 -5.84 -10.91 1.18
CA GLY A 54 -4.90 -9.79 1.02
C GLY A 54 -5.67 -8.49 0.96
N PHE A 55 -4.95 -7.37 1.15
CA PHE A 55 -5.58 -6.06 1.20
C PHE A 55 -4.67 -4.95 0.75
N VAL A 56 -5.26 -3.81 0.40
CA VAL A 56 -4.56 -2.57 0.08
C VAL A 56 -5.25 -1.41 0.80
N ILE A 57 -4.45 -0.48 1.33
CA ILE A 57 -4.94 0.77 1.90
C ILE A 57 -4.27 1.93 1.17
N CYS A 58 -5.09 2.84 0.64
CA CYS A 58 -4.61 4.04 -0.02
C CYS A 58 -5.12 5.28 0.71
N LEU A 59 -4.25 6.28 0.84
CA LEU A 59 -4.54 7.54 1.53
C LEU A 59 -4.57 8.71 0.54
N PRO A 60 -5.45 9.71 0.75
CA PRO A 60 -5.37 10.97 0.02
C PRO A 60 -4.25 11.84 0.60
N PRO A 61 -3.84 12.92 -0.09
CA PRO A 61 -2.91 13.87 0.51
C PRO A 61 -3.51 14.53 1.74
N GLY A 62 -2.63 15.01 2.63
CA GLY A 62 -3.02 15.93 3.69
C GLY A 62 -3.66 15.33 4.94
N THR A 63 -3.62 14.01 5.12
CA THR A 63 -4.06 13.41 6.38
C THR A 63 -3.00 13.61 7.46
N ARG A 64 -3.38 13.37 8.72
CA ARG A 64 -2.45 13.48 9.85
C ARG A 64 -1.61 12.23 10.09
N TYR A 65 -1.56 11.32 9.12
CA TYR A 65 -0.75 10.12 9.23
C TYR A 65 0.73 10.47 9.32
N GLY A 66 1.42 9.92 10.31
CA GLY A 66 2.79 10.33 10.70
C GLY A 66 3.94 9.65 9.99
N SER A 67 3.75 9.11 8.79
CA SER A 67 4.83 8.46 8.03
C SER A 67 5.74 9.47 7.36
N LEU A 68 7.07 9.28 7.47
CA LEU A 68 8.06 10.10 6.76
C LEU A 68 7.94 9.93 5.24
N ASN A 69 7.64 8.73 4.77
CA ASN A 69 7.46 8.46 3.35
C ASN A 69 6.24 9.21 2.81
N TYR A 70 5.14 9.16 3.52
CA TYR A 70 3.92 9.88 3.17
C TYR A 70 4.16 11.39 3.16
N ALA A 71 4.85 11.91 4.18
CA ALA A 71 5.19 13.33 4.27
C ALA A 71 6.04 13.78 3.07
N TRP A 72 6.94 12.93 2.58
CA TRP A 72 7.78 13.23 1.42
C TRP A 72 6.92 13.53 0.19
N PHE A 73 5.87 12.72 -0.05
CA PHE A 73 4.94 12.96 -1.17
C PHE A 73 4.09 14.20 -0.95
N ASN A 74 3.59 14.44 0.27
CA ASN A 74 2.80 15.63 0.60
C ASN A 74 3.57 16.94 0.35
N GLN A 75 4.87 16.93 0.53
CA GLN A 75 5.71 18.11 0.31
C GLN A 75 5.95 18.40 -1.17
N ARG A 76 5.78 17.43 -2.05
CA ARG A 76 6.18 17.51 -3.46
C ARG A 76 5.02 17.47 -4.45
N PHE A 77 3.90 16.89 -4.08
CA PHE A 77 2.75 16.72 -4.98
C PHE A 77 1.47 17.17 -4.29
N GLU A 78 0.63 17.90 -5.03
CA GLU A 78 -0.65 18.38 -4.50
C GLU A 78 -1.74 17.31 -4.53
N ALA A 79 -1.72 16.46 -5.55
CA ALA A 79 -2.72 15.42 -5.75
C ALA A 79 -2.05 14.09 -6.01
N PHE A 80 -2.49 13.06 -5.32
CA PHE A 80 -2.03 11.68 -5.53
C PHE A 80 -2.91 10.73 -4.70
N MET A 81 -2.84 9.46 -5.05
CA MET A 81 -3.38 8.39 -4.24
C MET A 81 -2.18 7.60 -3.71
N TYR A 82 -1.96 7.63 -2.41
CA TYR A 82 -0.78 7.03 -1.78
C TYR A 82 -1.10 5.61 -1.31
N VAL A 83 -0.38 4.62 -1.86
CA VAL A 83 -0.48 3.24 -1.37
C VAL A 83 0.36 3.14 -0.10
N ASP A 84 -0.30 3.23 1.06
CA ASP A 84 0.39 3.10 2.32
C ASP A 84 0.91 1.67 2.52
N ARG A 85 0.06 0.70 2.24
CA ARG A 85 0.45 -0.70 2.30
C ARG A 85 -0.42 -1.59 1.45
N ILE A 86 0.19 -2.64 0.93
CA ILE A 86 -0.44 -3.76 0.27
C ILE A 86 0.19 -5.02 0.85
N ALA A 87 -0.63 -5.97 1.26
CA ALA A 87 -0.14 -7.19 1.87
C ALA A 87 -1.02 -8.37 1.49
N VAL A 88 -0.39 -9.51 1.26
CA VAL A 88 -1.06 -10.76 0.91
C VAL A 88 -0.69 -11.81 1.97
N ALA A 89 -1.67 -12.55 2.46
CA ALA A 89 -1.43 -13.62 3.43
C ALA A 89 -0.40 -14.59 2.88
N GLN A 90 0.54 -15.01 3.73
CA GLN A 90 1.70 -15.80 3.32
C GLN A 90 1.32 -17.05 2.53
N GLN A 91 0.27 -17.75 2.94
CA GLN A 91 -0.19 -18.97 2.30
C GLN A 91 -0.93 -18.73 0.98
N HIS A 92 -1.22 -17.48 0.65
CA HIS A 92 -1.95 -17.12 -0.57
C HIS A 92 -1.11 -16.26 -1.53
N ARG A 93 0.19 -16.17 -1.31
CA ARG A 93 1.11 -15.46 -2.24
C ARG A 93 1.22 -16.20 -3.56
N ASP A 94 1.63 -15.47 -4.59
CA ASP A 94 1.83 -15.99 -5.95
C ASP A 94 0.54 -16.49 -6.62
N GLN A 95 -0.61 -15.94 -6.22
CA GLN A 95 -1.92 -16.24 -6.80
C GLN A 95 -2.53 -15.05 -7.52
N GLY A 96 -1.75 -13.97 -7.76
CA GLY A 96 -2.22 -12.79 -8.47
C GLY A 96 -3.05 -11.83 -7.62
N ILE A 97 -3.10 -12.00 -6.30
CA ILE A 97 -3.91 -11.16 -5.42
C ILE A 97 -3.41 -9.71 -5.39
N GLY A 98 -2.09 -9.53 -5.29
CA GLY A 98 -1.50 -8.18 -5.34
C GLY A 98 -1.83 -7.46 -6.63
N SER A 99 -1.78 -8.17 -7.76
CA SER A 99 -2.13 -7.61 -9.07
C SER A 99 -3.61 -7.22 -9.14
N MET A 100 -4.51 -8.06 -8.62
CA MET A 100 -5.94 -7.74 -8.54
C MET A 100 -6.16 -6.43 -7.78
N LEU A 101 -5.49 -6.26 -6.65
CA LEU A 101 -5.61 -5.07 -5.82
C LEU A 101 -5.07 -3.83 -6.54
N TYR A 102 -3.89 -3.93 -7.16
CA TYR A 102 -3.30 -2.80 -7.88
C TYR A 102 -4.10 -2.40 -9.12
N GLU A 103 -4.71 -3.35 -9.81
CA GLU A 103 -5.60 -3.02 -10.94
C GLU A 103 -6.75 -2.12 -10.48
N GLN A 104 -7.30 -2.37 -9.29
CA GLN A 104 -8.36 -1.53 -8.73
C GLN A 104 -7.85 -0.17 -8.26
N VAL A 105 -6.67 -0.12 -7.67
CA VAL A 105 -6.02 1.14 -7.29
C VAL A 105 -5.82 2.02 -8.52
N ILE A 106 -5.28 1.44 -9.58
CA ILE A 106 -5.01 2.15 -10.84
C ILE A 106 -6.31 2.63 -11.49
N ALA A 107 -7.33 1.76 -11.55
CA ALA A 107 -8.63 2.15 -12.10
C ALA A 107 -9.22 3.34 -11.34
N SER A 108 -9.14 3.32 -10.01
CA SER A 108 -9.64 4.40 -9.17
C SER A 108 -8.84 5.70 -9.37
N SER A 109 -7.52 5.60 -9.47
CA SER A 109 -6.67 6.77 -9.70
C SER A 109 -6.90 7.39 -11.07
N ASP A 110 -7.08 6.57 -12.09
CA ASP A 110 -7.39 7.04 -13.45
C ASP A 110 -8.75 7.76 -13.48
N GLU A 111 -9.75 7.21 -12.80
CA GLU A 111 -11.06 7.82 -12.69
C GLU A 111 -11.00 9.19 -12.01
N GLN A 112 -10.18 9.32 -10.99
CA GLN A 112 -9.99 10.57 -10.25
C GLN A 112 -9.03 11.54 -10.94
N GLY A 113 -8.26 11.08 -11.91
CA GLY A 113 -7.27 11.89 -12.60
C GLY A 113 -6.06 12.25 -11.75
N VAL A 114 -5.66 11.37 -10.83
CA VAL A 114 -4.50 11.59 -9.95
C VAL A 114 -3.48 10.47 -10.12
N PRO A 115 -2.17 10.75 -9.89
CA PRO A 115 -1.17 9.69 -9.93
C PRO A 115 -1.24 8.79 -8.69
N VAL A 116 -0.66 7.61 -8.80
CA VAL A 116 -0.48 6.70 -7.65
C VAL A 116 0.93 6.85 -7.12
N ALA A 117 1.06 7.07 -5.82
CA ALA A 117 2.34 7.17 -5.13
C ALA A 117 2.57 5.91 -4.28
N ALA A 118 3.79 5.41 -4.29
CA ALA A 118 4.17 4.24 -3.49
C ALA A 118 5.67 4.28 -3.21
N GLU A 119 6.15 3.45 -2.30
CA GLU A 119 7.57 3.32 -2.05
C GLU A 119 7.98 1.87 -1.91
N VAL A 120 9.26 1.60 -2.21
CA VAL A 120 9.88 0.27 -2.07
C VAL A 120 11.24 0.48 -1.41
N ASN A 121 11.57 -0.36 -0.44
CA ASN A 121 12.88 -0.32 0.20
C ASN A 121 13.98 -0.59 -0.82
N SER A 122 14.99 0.30 -0.86
CA SER A 122 16.20 0.10 -1.64
C SER A 122 17.35 -0.40 -0.77
N THR A 123 17.30 -0.12 0.54
CA THR A 123 18.25 -0.64 1.53
C THR A 123 17.47 -0.99 2.81
N PRO A 124 17.33 -2.26 3.18
CA PRO A 124 17.71 -3.44 2.37
C PRO A 124 16.85 -3.56 1.10
N PRO A 125 17.39 -4.11 0.02
CA PRO A 125 16.66 -4.15 -1.25
C PRO A 125 15.49 -5.11 -1.23
N ASN A 126 14.45 -4.76 -1.99
CA ASN A 126 13.30 -5.62 -2.22
C ASN A 126 13.05 -5.73 -3.73
N PRO A 127 13.85 -6.54 -4.42
CA PRO A 127 13.80 -6.60 -5.89
C PRO A 127 12.47 -7.15 -6.42
N GLY A 128 11.82 -8.03 -5.69
CA GLY A 128 10.51 -8.55 -6.07
C GLY A 128 9.45 -7.45 -6.12
N SER A 129 9.43 -6.60 -5.10
CA SER A 129 8.50 -5.47 -5.04
C SER A 129 8.83 -4.43 -6.11
N MET A 130 10.11 -4.18 -6.37
CA MET A 130 10.52 -3.28 -7.46
C MET A 130 10.01 -3.76 -8.81
N ARG A 131 10.21 -5.06 -9.13
CA ARG A 131 9.71 -5.64 -10.37
C ARG A 131 8.20 -5.56 -10.48
N PHE A 132 7.50 -5.79 -9.38
CA PHE A 132 6.04 -5.70 -9.32
C PHE A 132 5.58 -4.29 -9.71
N HIS A 133 6.19 -3.27 -9.12
CA HIS A 133 5.83 -1.88 -9.40
C HIS A 133 6.21 -1.47 -10.83
N GLU A 134 7.34 -1.92 -11.34
CA GLU A 134 7.76 -1.66 -12.73
C GLU A 134 6.73 -2.21 -13.74
N ARG A 135 6.18 -3.40 -13.47
CA ARG A 135 5.14 -3.97 -14.34
C ARG A 135 3.90 -3.09 -14.42
N PHE A 136 3.60 -2.35 -13.37
CA PHE A 136 2.48 -1.41 -13.34
C PHE A 136 2.86 0.01 -13.77
N ARG A 137 4.06 0.17 -14.35
CA ARG A 137 4.55 1.44 -14.92
C ARG A 137 4.86 2.52 -13.89
N PHE A 138 5.20 2.16 -12.68
CA PHE A 138 5.70 3.11 -11.70
C PHE A 138 7.11 3.54 -12.10
N LYS A 139 7.42 4.83 -11.88
CA LYS A 139 8.74 5.41 -12.14
C LYS A 139 9.32 5.95 -10.86
N GLU A 140 10.65 5.90 -10.76
CA GLU A 140 11.37 6.47 -9.62
C GLU A 140 11.32 7.99 -9.70
N VAL A 141 10.90 8.63 -8.59
CA VAL A 141 10.82 10.09 -8.50
C VAL A 141 11.69 10.65 -7.39
N GLY A 142 12.34 9.81 -6.62
CA GLY A 142 13.26 10.23 -5.58
C GLY A 142 13.66 9.08 -4.68
N GLU A 143 14.54 9.37 -3.74
CA GLU A 143 14.99 8.43 -2.73
C GLU A 143 15.02 9.11 -1.38
N LEU A 144 14.53 8.44 -0.35
CA LEU A 144 14.54 8.95 1.01
C LEU A 144 15.44 8.07 1.85
N HIS A 145 16.42 8.72 2.51
CA HIS A 145 17.32 8.05 3.44
C HIS A 145 16.92 8.42 4.86
N HIS A 146 16.72 7.42 5.72
CA HIS A 146 16.53 7.69 7.14
C HIS A 146 17.14 6.53 7.95
N GLN A 147 18.05 6.91 8.85
CA GLN A 147 18.83 5.96 9.63
C GLN A 147 19.61 5.03 8.69
N GLU A 148 19.49 3.71 8.83
CA GLU A 148 20.19 2.73 7.99
C GLU A 148 19.34 2.25 6.82
N LYS A 149 18.17 2.88 6.60
CA LYS A 149 17.24 2.52 5.53
C LYS A 149 17.28 3.52 4.40
N SER A 150 17.07 3.04 3.20
CA SER A 150 16.80 3.86 2.03
C SER A 150 15.53 3.36 1.36
N VAL A 151 14.73 4.29 0.88
CA VAL A 151 13.42 3.99 0.30
C VAL A 151 13.33 4.68 -1.05
N MET A 152 13.02 3.92 -2.09
CA MET A 152 12.79 4.46 -3.42
C MET A 152 11.35 4.95 -3.52
N MET A 153 11.18 6.22 -3.87
CA MET A 153 9.87 6.84 -4.02
C MET A 153 9.41 6.69 -5.46
N LEU A 154 8.21 6.17 -5.65
CA LEU A 154 7.67 5.79 -6.95
C LEU A 154 6.39 6.55 -7.26
N LEU A 155 6.17 6.87 -8.54
CA LEU A 155 4.95 7.51 -9.00
C LEU A 155 4.51 6.89 -10.32
N ARG A 156 3.21 6.63 -10.41
CA ARG A 156 2.58 6.19 -11.66
C ARG A 156 1.61 7.28 -12.13
N THR A 157 1.90 7.84 -13.26
CA THR A 157 1.04 8.88 -13.88
C THR A 157 0.16 8.33 -14.99
#